data_35418d33f73f1a5d9f8518790d8fae44
#
_entry.id   35418d33f73f1a5d9f8518790d8fae44
#
_cell.length_a   1.000
_cell.length_b   1.000
_cell.length_c   1.000
_cell.angle_alpha   90.00
_cell.angle_beta   90.00
_cell.angle_gamma   90.00
#
_symmetry.space_group_name_H-M   'P 1'
#
loop_
_entity.id
_entity.type
_entity.pdbx_description
1 polymer ?
#
loop_
_entity_poly.entity_id
_entity_poly.type
_entity_poly.pdbx_seq_one_letter_code
_entity_poly.pdbx_strand_id
1 'polypeptide(L)'
;MLERLKSIHYMFWASLIFMFFPILPVVTGWLSAWHLLIDILFVVAYLGILTTKSQRLSWLFWGIMLTYVVENTAFVAVNYIWFFFFLSNLLSYHFNVGGLKSLHVWTFLLAQVLVLGQLLIFQRIEVEYLFYLLVILAFVDLMTFGLVRIRIVEDLKEAQAKQNAQINLLLAENERSRIGQDLHDSLGHTFAMLSVKTALA
;
A
#
# COMPACT_ATOMS: atom_id res chain seq x y z
N MET A 1 9.94 2.69 17.95
CA MET A 1 9.66 1.39 17.29
C MET A 1 8.27 0.89 17.63
N LEU A 2 7.90 0.74 18.90
CA LEU A 2 6.58 0.23 19.34
C LEU A 2 5.38 1.08 18.87
N GLU A 3 5.48 2.41 18.84
CA GLU A 3 4.39 3.28 18.35
C GLU A 3 4.14 3.11 16.85
N ARG A 4 5.19 2.80 16.07
CA ARG A 4 5.04 2.53 14.64
C ARG A 4 4.40 1.18 14.38
N LEU A 5 4.69 0.15 15.19
CA LEU A 5 4.02 -1.13 15.09
C LEU A 5 2.52 -1.00 15.35
N LYS A 6 2.10 -0.08 16.23
CA LYS A 6 0.68 0.21 16.48
C LYS A 6 -0.03 0.94 15.35
N SER A 7 0.71 1.70 14.53
CA SER A 7 0.15 2.42 13.37
C SER A 7 0.07 1.56 12.11
N ILE A 8 0.60 0.35 12.14
CA ILE A 8 0.56 -0.58 11.00
C ILE A 8 -0.88 -1.07 10.82
N HIS A 9 -1.37 -0.96 9.59
CA HIS A 9 -2.71 -1.41 9.24
C HIS A 9 -2.92 -2.90 9.62
N TYR A 10 -4.08 -3.22 10.17
CA TYR A 10 -4.40 -4.57 10.68
C TYR A 10 -4.20 -5.68 9.64
N MET A 11 -4.34 -5.39 8.35
CA MET A 11 -4.12 -6.32 7.24
C MET A 11 -2.71 -6.94 7.24
N PHE A 12 -1.69 -6.17 7.65
CA PHE A 12 -0.32 -6.68 7.73
C PHE A 12 -0.15 -7.72 8.85
N TRP A 13 -0.88 -7.54 9.96
CA TRP A 13 -0.89 -8.50 11.05
C TRP A 13 -1.68 -9.75 10.69
N ALA A 14 -2.82 -9.59 10.02
CA ALA A 14 -3.65 -10.69 9.55
C ALA A 14 -2.89 -11.60 8.57
N SER A 15 -2.04 -11.03 7.70
CA SER A 15 -1.24 -11.84 6.77
C SER A 15 -0.25 -12.76 7.47
N LEU A 16 0.27 -12.40 8.67
CA LEU A 16 1.18 -13.27 9.44
C LEU A 16 0.55 -14.60 9.88
N ILE A 17 -0.78 -14.72 9.88
CA ILE A 17 -1.47 -16.00 10.13
C ILE A 17 -1.05 -17.05 9.09
N PHE A 18 -0.78 -16.64 7.86
CA PHE A 18 -0.32 -17.53 6.80
C PHE A 18 1.07 -18.13 7.05
N MET A 19 1.86 -17.59 7.98
CA MET A 19 3.13 -18.18 8.42
C MET A 19 2.96 -19.52 9.15
N PHE A 20 1.73 -19.89 9.49
CA PHE A 20 1.44 -21.23 9.99
C PHE A 20 1.74 -22.32 8.95
N PHE A 21 1.58 -22.04 7.66
CA PHE A 21 1.81 -23.02 6.59
C PHE A 21 3.25 -23.55 6.51
N PRO A 22 4.32 -22.71 6.54
CA PRO A 22 5.69 -23.23 6.52
C PRO A 22 6.12 -23.89 7.84
N ILE A 23 5.51 -23.52 8.97
CA ILE A 23 5.81 -24.13 10.28
C ILE A 23 5.28 -25.58 10.34
N LEU A 24 4.14 -25.86 9.74
CA LEU A 24 3.49 -27.16 9.80
C LEU A 24 4.40 -28.30 9.26
N PRO A 25 5.05 -28.22 8.09
CA PRO A 25 5.98 -29.23 7.58
C PRO A 25 7.17 -29.49 8.50
N VAL A 26 7.64 -28.48 9.23
CA VAL A 26 8.73 -28.66 10.19
C VAL A 26 8.24 -29.38 11.45
N VAL A 27 7.07 -29.02 11.96
CA VAL A 27 6.47 -29.69 13.14
C VAL A 27 6.13 -31.14 12.84
N THR A 28 5.69 -31.46 11.62
CA THR A 28 5.39 -32.82 11.19
C THR A 28 6.63 -33.64 10.80
N GLY A 29 7.83 -33.06 10.86
CA GLY A 29 9.10 -33.71 10.57
C GLY A 29 9.41 -33.88 9.06
N TRP A 30 8.64 -33.26 8.20
CA TRP A 30 8.85 -33.25 6.74
C TRP A 30 10.05 -32.39 6.33
N LEU A 31 10.25 -31.27 7.05
CA LEU A 31 11.36 -30.35 6.85
C LEU A 31 12.25 -30.31 8.09
N SER A 32 13.53 -30.06 7.90
CA SER A 32 14.47 -29.92 9.01
C SER A 32 14.24 -28.61 9.78
N ALA A 33 14.59 -28.59 11.06
CA ALA A 33 14.46 -27.43 11.93
C ALA A 33 15.17 -26.15 11.38
N TRP A 34 16.13 -26.30 10.49
CA TRP A 34 16.82 -25.18 9.83
C TRP A 34 15.87 -24.32 8.98
N HIS A 35 14.79 -24.90 8.44
CA HIS A 35 13.80 -24.13 7.68
C HIS A 35 13.09 -23.08 8.54
N LEU A 36 12.94 -23.32 9.86
CA LEU A 36 12.38 -22.31 10.77
C LEU A 36 13.24 -21.03 10.82
N LEU A 37 14.55 -21.13 10.68
CA LEU A 37 15.42 -19.96 10.64
C LEU A 37 15.16 -19.13 9.37
N ILE A 38 14.90 -19.80 8.25
CA ILE A 38 14.57 -19.14 6.98
C ILE A 38 13.19 -18.48 7.07
N ASP A 39 12.23 -19.15 7.71
CA ASP A 39 10.89 -18.61 7.95
C ASP A 39 10.92 -17.39 8.88
N ILE A 40 11.72 -17.46 9.96
CA ILE A 40 11.96 -16.33 10.86
C ILE A 40 12.60 -15.17 10.10
N LEU A 41 13.58 -15.43 9.23
CA LEU A 41 14.22 -14.40 8.42
C LEU A 41 13.21 -13.69 7.51
N PHE A 42 12.27 -14.43 6.91
CA PHE A 42 11.18 -13.87 6.12
C PHE A 42 10.30 -12.92 6.96
N VAL A 43 9.89 -13.36 8.16
CA VAL A 43 9.07 -12.52 9.08
C VAL A 43 9.84 -11.28 9.49
N VAL A 44 11.13 -11.42 9.83
CA VAL A 44 11.99 -10.28 10.19
C VAL A 44 12.12 -9.31 9.02
N ALA A 45 12.30 -9.81 7.79
CA ALA A 45 12.35 -8.97 6.61
C ALA A 45 11.01 -8.24 6.37
N TYR A 46 9.88 -8.94 6.49
CA TYR A 46 8.54 -8.37 6.37
C TYR A 46 8.30 -7.22 7.38
N LEU A 47 8.53 -7.48 8.66
CA LEU A 47 8.41 -6.47 9.72
C LEU A 47 9.45 -5.36 9.56
N GLY A 48 10.65 -5.70 9.07
CA GLY A 48 11.72 -4.76 8.77
C GLY A 48 11.31 -3.75 7.72
N ILE A 49 10.64 -4.15 6.64
CA ILE A 49 10.09 -3.22 5.63
C ILE A 49 9.09 -2.26 6.28
N LEU A 50 8.17 -2.76 7.08
CA LEU A 50 7.11 -1.96 7.69
C LEU A 50 7.63 -0.93 8.71
N THR A 51 8.78 -1.19 9.33
CA THR A 51 9.33 -0.35 10.39
C THR A 51 10.48 0.54 9.97
N THR A 52 11.20 0.19 8.89
CA THR A 52 12.39 0.94 8.45
C THR A 52 12.02 2.24 7.73
N LYS A 53 12.89 3.26 7.90
CA LYS A 53 12.83 4.49 7.09
C LYS A 53 13.89 4.49 5.99
N SER A 54 14.86 3.59 6.07
CA SER A 54 15.97 3.54 5.13
C SER A 54 15.56 2.83 3.86
N GLN A 55 15.61 3.52 2.74
CA GLN A 55 15.31 2.95 1.42
C GLN A 55 16.25 1.78 1.08
N ARG A 56 17.53 1.85 1.47
CA ARG A 56 18.49 0.77 1.23
C ARG A 56 18.13 -0.50 1.98
N LEU A 57 17.76 -0.37 3.26
CA LEU A 57 17.34 -1.51 4.07
C LEU A 57 16.00 -2.09 3.57
N SER A 58 15.08 -1.24 3.15
CA SER A 58 13.83 -1.68 2.55
C SER A 58 14.06 -2.54 1.30
N TRP A 59 14.99 -2.15 0.41
CA TRP A 59 15.38 -2.94 -0.75
C TRP A 59 16.05 -4.26 -0.38
N LEU A 60 16.89 -4.27 0.66
CA LEU A 60 17.52 -5.49 1.15
C LEU A 60 16.46 -6.48 1.65
N PHE A 61 15.55 -6.02 2.50
CA PHE A 61 14.47 -6.86 3.00
C PHE A 61 13.53 -7.34 1.91
N TRP A 62 13.23 -6.48 0.93
CA TRP A 62 12.46 -6.84 -0.25
C TRP A 62 13.12 -7.97 -1.04
N GLY A 63 14.44 -7.87 -1.27
CA GLY A 63 15.24 -8.91 -1.93
C GLY A 63 15.21 -10.23 -1.17
N ILE A 64 15.35 -10.21 0.16
CA ILE A 64 15.26 -11.40 1.02
C ILE A 64 13.88 -12.08 0.85
N MET A 65 12.80 -11.31 0.86
CA MET A 65 11.46 -11.86 0.69
C MET A 65 11.24 -12.46 -0.70
N LEU A 66 11.71 -11.77 -1.77
CA LEU A 66 11.63 -12.31 -3.13
C LEU A 66 12.39 -13.62 -3.26
N THR A 67 13.64 -13.67 -2.76
CA THR A 67 14.47 -14.88 -2.77
C THR A 67 13.79 -16.01 -2.00
N TYR A 68 13.24 -15.71 -0.82
CA TYR A 68 12.50 -16.68 -0.03
C TYR A 68 11.37 -17.34 -0.82
N VAL A 69 10.53 -16.53 -1.48
CA VAL A 69 9.39 -17.06 -2.24
C VAL A 69 9.85 -17.86 -3.45
N VAL A 70 10.83 -17.36 -4.20
CA VAL A 70 11.35 -18.01 -5.40
C VAL A 70 11.99 -19.36 -5.07
N GLU A 71 12.91 -19.40 -4.11
CA GLU A 71 13.62 -20.61 -3.74
C GLU A 71 12.71 -21.67 -3.09
N ASN A 72 11.88 -21.26 -2.14
CA ASN A 72 10.99 -22.23 -1.46
C ASN A 72 9.91 -22.77 -2.39
N THR A 73 9.38 -21.99 -3.32
CA THR A 73 8.43 -22.48 -4.32
C THR A 73 9.09 -23.50 -5.26
N ALA A 74 10.32 -23.26 -5.65
CA ALA A 74 11.02 -24.12 -6.60
C ALA A 74 11.57 -25.40 -5.97
N PHE A 75 12.11 -25.35 -4.73
CA PHE A 75 12.88 -26.43 -4.15
C PHE A 75 12.23 -27.11 -2.93
N VAL A 76 11.26 -26.47 -2.28
CA VAL A 76 10.60 -27.04 -1.10
C VAL A 76 9.20 -27.52 -1.44
N ALA A 77 8.30 -26.62 -1.81
CA ALA A 77 6.95 -26.96 -2.20
C ALA A 77 6.29 -25.85 -3.01
N VAL A 78 5.57 -26.22 -4.05
CA VAL A 78 4.89 -25.28 -4.95
C VAL A 78 3.88 -24.38 -4.21
N ASN A 79 3.36 -24.86 -3.07
CA ASN A 79 2.43 -24.08 -2.25
C ASN A 79 3.03 -22.78 -1.69
N TYR A 80 4.35 -22.61 -1.65
CA TYR A 80 4.98 -21.32 -1.30
C TYR A 80 4.68 -20.20 -2.30
N ILE A 81 4.12 -20.51 -3.47
CA ILE A 81 3.62 -19.51 -4.42
C ILE A 81 2.60 -18.54 -3.78
N TRP A 82 1.83 -19.00 -2.79
CA TRP A 82 0.91 -18.14 -2.05
C TRP A 82 1.58 -17.03 -1.25
N PHE A 83 2.88 -17.12 -0.99
CA PHE A 83 3.63 -16.06 -0.33
C PHE A 83 3.82 -14.81 -1.19
N PHE A 84 3.56 -14.89 -2.49
CA PHE A 84 3.41 -13.68 -3.32
C PHE A 84 2.33 -12.74 -2.79
N PHE A 85 1.37 -13.24 -2.02
CA PHE A 85 0.36 -12.41 -1.38
C PHE A 85 0.94 -11.44 -0.34
N PHE A 86 1.99 -11.82 0.40
CA PHE A 86 2.71 -10.89 1.29
C PHE A 86 3.36 -9.75 0.52
N LEU A 87 4.00 -10.07 -0.60
CA LEU A 87 4.63 -9.10 -1.48
C LEU A 87 3.59 -8.17 -2.13
N SER A 88 2.46 -8.73 -2.53
CA SER A 88 1.29 -8.00 -3.03
C SER A 88 0.77 -6.98 -2.02
N ASN A 89 0.61 -7.38 -0.76
CA ASN A 89 0.18 -6.47 0.32
C ASN A 89 1.17 -5.33 0.54
N LEU A 90 2.47 -5.61 0.52
CA LEU A 90 3.50 -4.57 0.63
C LEU A 90 3.47 -3.61 -0.55
N LEU A 91 3.31 -4.10 -1.79
CA LEU A 91 3.16 -3.26 -2.97
C LEU A 91 1.93 -2.36 -2.89
N SER A 92 0.81 -2.90 -2.41
CA SER A 92 -0.46 -2.18 -2.38
C SER A 92 -0.54 -1.12 -1.29
N TYR A 93 0.01 -1.40 -0.09
CA TYR A 93 -0.21 -0.56 1.09
C TYR A 93 1.03 0.13 1.64
N HIS A 94 2.22 -0.39 1.41
CA HIS A 94 3.44 0.16 1.98
C HIS A 94 4.26 0.96 0.97
N PHE A 95 4.51 0.39 -0.20
CA PHE A 95 5.25 1.10 -1.24
C PHE A 95 4.31 2.06 -1.97
N ASN A 96 4.73 3.33 -2.09
CA ASN A 96 3.97 4.32 -2.86
C ASN A 96 4.15 4.03 -4.36
N VAL A 97 3.46 3.00 -4.82
CA VAL A 97 3.61 2.50 -6.18
C VAL A 97 2.73 3.34 -7.11
N GLY A 98 3.34 4.27 -7.84
CA GLY A 98 2.68 5.00 -8.93
C GLY A 98 2.33 4.13 -10.15
N GLY A 99 1.83 2.90 -9.91
CA GLY A 99 1.52 1.92 -10.96
C GLY A 99 2.77 1.20 -11.50
N LEU A 100 2.77 0.83 -12.78
CA LEU A 100 3.82 0.06 -13.47
C LEU A 100 5.20 0.76 -13.54
N LYS A 101 5.32 2.00 -13.10
CA LYS A 101 6.60 2.73 -13.12
C LYS A 101 7.53 2.36 -11.95
N SER A 102 7.02 1.67 -10.94
CA SER A 102 7.82 1.30 -9.77
C SER A 102 8.71 0.09 -10.04
N LEU A 103 9.99 0.19 -9.66
CA LEU A 103 10.94 -0.91 -9.76
C LEU A 103 10.54 -2.12 -8.90
N HIS A 104 9.83 -1.90 -7.80
CA HIS A 104 9.31 -3.00 -6.96
C HIS A 104 8.30 -3.86 -7.71
N VAL A 105 7.45 -3.27 -8.58
CA VAL A 105 6.51 -4.02 -9.42
C VAL A 105 7.26 -4.89 -10.42
N TRP A 106 8.30 -4.35 -11.08
CA TRP A 106 9.08 -5.11 -12.05
C TRP A 106 9.84 -6.27 -11.41
N THR A 107 10.41 -6.07 -10.22
CA THR A 107 11.08 -7.16 -9.49
C THR A 107 10.09 -8.22 -9.00
N PHE A 108 8.88 -7.83 -8.62
CA PHE A 108 7.80 -8.75 -8.26
C PHE A 108 7.36 -9.62 -9.46
N LEU A 109 7.11 -9.01 -10.62
CA LEU A 109 6.77 -9.74 -11.85
C LEU A 109 7.92 -10.63 -12.34
N LEU A 110 9.16 -10.14 -12.24
CA LEU A 110 10.35 -10.93 -12.58
C LEU A 110 10.46 -12.17 -11.69
N ALA A 111 10.20 -12.05 -10.38
CA ALA A 111 10.22 -13.18 -9.47
C ALA A 111 9.18 -14.25 -9.84
N GLN A 112 8.00 -13.86 -10.28
CA GLN A 112 6.99 -14.81 -10.78
C GLN A 112 7.47 -15.56 -12.03
N VAL A 113 8.07 -14.84 -12.99
CA VAL A 113 8.67 -15.46 -14.19
C VAL A 113 9.79 -16.42 -13.81
N LEU A 114 10.64 -16.05 -12.83
CA LEU A 114 11.72 -16.91 -12.35
C LEU A 114 11.16 -18.20 -11.70
N VAL A 115 10.12 -18.10 -10.87
CA VAL A 115 9.47 -19.27 -10.28
C VAL A 115 8.94 -20.21 -11.37
N LEU A 116 8.22 -19.69 -12.35
CA LEU A 116 7.71 -20.51 -13.45
C LEU A 116 8.85 -21.16 -14.25
N GLY A 117 9.91 -20.40 -14.54
CA GLY A 117 11.09 -20.92 -15.24
C GLY A 117 11.80 -22.04 -14.45
N GLN A 118 12.01 -21.86 -13.15
CA GLN A 118 12.62 -22.88 -12.28
C GLN A 118 11.76 -24.15 -12.21
N LEU A 119 10.45 -24.01 -12.04
CA LEU A 119 9.53 -25.14 -11.99
C LEU A 119 9.52 -25.94 -13.30
N LEU A 120 9.55 -25.27 -14.44
CA LEU A 120 9.63 -25.93 -15.75
C LEU A 120 10.97 -26.68 -15.97
N ILE A 121 12.09 -26.07 -15.56
CA ILE A 121 13.42 -26.62 -15.80
C ILE A 121 13.73 -27.78 -14.83
N PHE A 122 13.48 -27.58 -13.53
CA PHE A 122 13.94 -28.51 -12.48
C PHE A 122 12.90 -29.56 -12.11
N GLN A 123 11.61 -29.19 -12.03
CA GLN A 123 10.56 -30.11 -11.59
C GLN A 123 9.79 -30.78 -12.73
N ARG A 124 10.03 -30.40 -13.99
CA ARG A 124 9.35 -30.94 -15.18
C ARG A 124 7.85 -31.05 -15.00
N ILE A 125 7.25 -29.95 -14.53
CA ILE A 125 5.82 -29.90 -14.20
C ILE A 125 4.99 -30.16 -15.45
N GLU A 126 3.93 -30.96 -15.29
CA GLU A 126 2.94 -31.23 -16.34
C GLU A 126 2.21 -29.94 -16.76
N VAL A 127 1.81 -29.87 -18.02
CA VAL A 127 1.17 -28.66 -18.60
C VAL A 127 -0.10 -28.27 -17.84
N GLU A 128 -0.86 -29.23 -17.35
CA GLU A 128 -2.07 -28.99 -16.55
C GLU A 128 -1.76 -28.26 -15.23
N TYR A 129 -0.69 -28.66 -14.58
CA TYR A 129 -0.24 -28.04 -13.34
C TYR A 129 0.33 -26.64 -13.56
N LEU A 130 1.01 -26.45 -14.69
CA LEU A 130 1.48 -25.13 -15.11
C LEU A 130 0.30 -24.15 -15.31
N PHE A 131 -0.77 -24.62 -15.95
CA PHE A 131 -1.98 -23.80 -16.13
C PHE A 131 -2.57 -23.37 -14.79
N TYR A 132 -2.67 -24.28 -13.81
CA TYR A 132 -3.12 -23.97 -12.45
C TYR A 132 -2.26 -22.87 -11.79
N LEU A 133 -0.93 -22.97 -11.90
CA LEU A 133 -0.01 -21.96 -11.35
C LEU A 133 -0.18 -20.60 -12.01
N LEU A 134 -0.33 -20.56 -13.33
CA LEU A 134 -0.60 -19.32 -14.06
C LEU A 134 -1.89 -18.65 -13.60
N VAL A 135 -2.95 -19.44 -13.34
CA VAL A 135 -4.21 -18.91 -12.81
C VAL A 135 -4.01 -18.30 -11.42
N ILE A 136 -3.24 -18.95 -10.53
CA ILE A 136 -2.95 -18.42 -9.20
C ILE A 136 -2.19 -17.09 -9.31
N LEU A 137 -1.12 -17.05 -10.11
CA LEU A 137 -0.34 -15.83 -10.29
C LEU A 137 -1.17 -14.70 -10.90
N ALA A 138 -1.96 -15.00 -11.92
CA ALA A 138 -2.88 -14.03 -12.52
C ALA A 138 -3.89 -13.48 -11.49
N PHE A 139 -4.39 -14.35 -10.59
CA PHE A 139 -5.25 -13.92 -9.49
C PHE A 139 -4.53 -12.99 -8.51
N VAL A 140 -3.30 -13.35 -8.11
CA VAL A 140 -2.47 -12.50 -7.23
C VAL A 140 -2.20 -11.14 -7.88
N ASP A 141 -1.89 -11.12 -9.18
CA ASP A 141 -1.65 -9.87 -9.92
C ASP A 141 -2.90 -9.02 -10.01
N LEU A 142 -4.04 -9.62 -10.35
CA LEU A 142 -5.33 -8.92 -10.42
C LEU A 142 -5.68 -8.30 -9.07
N MET A 143 -5.50 -9.03 -7.97
CA MET A 143 -5.69 -8.54 -6.61
C MET A 143 -4.73 -7.40 -6.29
N THR A 144 -3.43 -7.55 -6.62
CA THR A 144 -2.41 -6.52 -6.38
C THR A 144 -2.77 -5.21 -7.09
N PHE A 145 -3.03 -5.27 -8.38
CA PHE A 145 -3.37 -4.09 -9.17
C PHE A 145 -4.72 -3.51 -8.78
N GLY A 146 -5.69 -4.35 -8.43
CA GLY A 146 -6.98 -3.92 -7.89
C GLY A 146 -6.84 -3.10 -6.60
N LEU A 147 -6.09 -3.62 -5.63
CA LEU A 147 -5.83 -2.94 -4.36
C LEU A 147 -5.05 -1.63 -4.53
N VAL A 148 -4.04 -1.62 -5.40
CA VAL A 148 -3.30 -0.38 -5.74
C VAL A 148 -4.25 0.67 -6.34
N ARG A 149 -5.14 0.26 -7.23
CA ARG A 149 -6.15 1.14 -7.82
C ARG A 149 -7.11 1.71 -6.80
N ILE A 150 -7.63 0.88 -5.90
CA ILE A 150 -8.53 1.32 -4.81
C ILE A 150 -7.83 2.38 -3.96
N ARG A 151 -6.60 2.15 -3.55
CA ARG A 151 -5.81 3.10 -2.76
C ARG A 151 -5.61 4.44 -3.49
N ILE A 152 -5.23 4.41 -4.76
CA ILE A 152 -5.05 5.64 -5.55
C ILE A 152 -6.37 6.44 -5.59
N VAL A 153 -7.50 5.77 -5.76
CA VAL A 153 -8.81 6.43 -5.77
C VAL A 153 -9.15 7.02 -4.40
N GLU A 154 -8.82 6.34 -3.30
CA GLU A 154 -9.02 6.84 -1.94
C GLU A 154 -8.14 8.08 -1.66
N ASP A 155 -6.86 8.03 -2.02
CA ASP A 155 -5.94 9.16 -1.87
C ASP A 155 -6.42 10.39 -2.68
N LEU A 156 -6.92 10.18 -3.90
CA LEU A 156 -7.49 11.23 -4.74
C LEU A 156 -8.76 11.84 -4.12
N LYS A 157 -9.67 11.01 -3.60
CA LYS A 157 -10.87 11.47 -2.91
C LYS A 157 -10.53 12.31 -1.67
N GLU A 158 -9.55 11.88 -0.89
CA GLU A 158 -9.09 12.63 0.28
C GLU A 158 -8.49 13.98 -0.10
N ALA A 159 -7.66 14.02 -1.15
CA ALA A 159 -7.08 15.25 -1.68
C ALA A 159 -8.17 16.21 -2.18
N GLN A 160 -9.17 15.70 -2.89
CA GLN A 160 -10.31 16.46 -3.38
C GLN A 160 -11.17 17.02 -2.23
N ALA A 161 -11.41 16.22 -1.19
CA ALA A 161 -12.15 16.68 -0.01
C ALA A 161 -11.43 17.84 0.70
N LYS A 162 -10.08 17.76 0.83
CA LYS A 162 -9.26 18.84 1.38
C LYS A 162 -9.32 20.11 0.53
N GLN A 163 -9.24 19.99 -0.80
CA GLN A 163 -9.42 21.14 -1.71
C GLN A 163 -10.79 21.78 -1.58
N ASN A 164 -11.86 20.99 -1.56
CA ASN A 164 -13.20 21.51 -1.41
C ASN A 164 -13.39 22.25 -0.07
N ALA A 165 -12.83 21.73 1.02
CA ALA A 165 -12.84 22.42 2.30
C ALA A 165 -12.13 23.77 2.27
N GLN A 166 -10.97 23.86 1.60
CA GLN A 166 -10.24 25.12 1.41
C GLN A 166 -11.03 26.11 0.57
N ILE A 167 -11.66 25.67 -0.52
CA ILE A 167 -12.48 26.52 -1.37
C ILE A 167 -13.66 27.07 -0.57
N ASN A 168 -14.35 26.24 0.23
CA ASN A 168 -15.45 26.67 1.07
C ASN A 168 -15.03 27.73 2.11
N LEU A 169 -13.86 27.59 2.72
CA LEU A 169 -13.30 28.59 3.63
C LEU A 169 -13.03 29.92 2.92
N LEU A 170 -12.42 29.89 1.74
CA LEU A 170 -12.15 31.10 0.95
C LEU A 170 -13.45 31.80 0.51
N LEU A 171 -14.46 31.03 0.12
CA LEU A 171 -15.78 31.57 -0.24
C LEU A 171 -16.46 32.25 0.97
N ALA A 172 -16.39 31.61 2.15
CA ALA A 172 -16.95 32.19 3.38
C ALA A 172 -16.22 33.49 3.79
N GLU A 173 -14.90 33.53 3.65
CA GLU A 173 -14.09 34.73 3.93
C GLU A 173 -14.39 35.86 2.95
N ASN A 174 -14.51 35.54 1.66
CA ASN A 174 -14.88 36.51 0.62
C ASN A 174 -16.28 37.10 0.85
N GLU A 175 -17.25 36.25 1.19
CA GLU A 175 -18.62 36.67 1.51
C GLU A 175 -18.66 37.56 2.77
N ARG A 176 -17.88 37.21 3.80
CA ARG A 176 -17.74 38.05 5.00
C ARG A 176 -17.13 39.43 4.68
N SER A 177 -16.13 39.47 3.80
CA SER A 177 -15.52 40.73 3.34
C SER A 177 -16.53 41.55 2.55
N ARG A 178 -17.29 40.93 1.64
CA ARG A 178 -18.33 41.60 0.86
C ARG A 178 -19.43 42.20 1.74
N ILE A 179 -19.91 41.43 2.72
CA ILE A 179 -20.91 41.91 3.70
C ILE A 179 -20.35 43.09 4.50
N GLY A 180 -19.06 43.06 4.90
CA GLY A 180 -18.40 44.16 5.60
C GLY A 180 -18.36 45.43 4.75
N GLN A 181 -18.06 45.32 3.46
CA GLN A 181 -18.07 46.46 2.51
C GLN A 181 -19.48 47.01 2.33
N ASP A 182 -20.48 46.14 2.07
CA ASP A 182 -21.88 46.57 1.90
C ASP A 182 -22.43 47.27 3.15
N LEU A 183 -22.06 46.80 4.35
CA LEU A 183 -22.42 47.46 5.62
C LEU A 183 -21.73 48.83 5.77
N HIS A 184 -20.42 48.92 5.47
CA HIS A 184 -19.67 50.16 5.54
C HIS A 184 -20.27 51.23 4.61
N ASP A 185 -20.59 50.85 3.37
CA ASP A 185 -21.14 51.76 2.38
C ASP A 185 -22.57 52.22 2.74
N SER A 186 -23.40 51.29 3.23
CA SER A 186 -24.77 51.65 3.66
C SER A 186 -24.79 52.54 4.91
N LEU A 187 -23.93 52.28 5.90
CA LEU A 187 -23.75 53.10 7.08
C LEU A 187 -23.16 54.46 6.71
N GLY A 188 -22.16 54.53 5.86
CA GLY A 188 -21.56 55.76 5.39
C GLY A 188 -22.53 56.65 4.66
N HIS A 189 -23.39 56.06 3.79
CA HIS A 189 -24.48 56.80 3.13
C HIS A 189 -25.53 57.32 4.12
N THR A 190 -25.91 56.52 5.11
CA THR A 190 -26.89 56.90 6.13
C THR A 190 -26.36 58.03 7.01
N PHE A 191 -25.10 57.98 7.45
CA PHE A 191 -24.46 59.06 8.19
C PHE A 191 -24.29 60.35 7.37
N ALA A 192 -23.97 60.27 6.10
CA ALA A 192 -23.89 61.42 5.21
C ALA A 192 -25.26 62.10 5.06
N MET A 193 -26.34 61.33 4.87
CA MET A 193 -27.73 61.86 4.82
C MET A 193 -28.17 62.51 6.14
N LEU A 194 -27.84 61.92 7.29
CA LEU A 194 -28.13 62.48 8.60
C LEU A 194 -27.40 63.81 8.82
N SER A 195 -26.11 63.90 8.46
CA SER A 195 -25.33 65.14 8.60
C SER A 195 -25.86 66.26 7.73
N VAL A 196 -26.33 65.99 6.53
CA VAL A 196 -26.95 66.98 5.64
C VAL A 196 -28.29 67.47 6.21
N LYS A 197 -29.13 66.55 6.78
CA LYS A 197 -30.40 66.94 7.42
C LYS A 197 -30.23 67.77 8.68
N THR A 198 -29.18 67.50 9.49
CA THR A 198 -28.90 68.29 10.70
C THR A 198 -28.27 69.64 10.38
N ALA A 199 -27.62 69.83 9.22
CA ALA A 199 -27.09 71.10 8.77
C ALA A 199 -28.12 72.04 8.15
N LEU A 200 -29.33 71.50 7.79
CA LEU A 200 -30.43 72.23 7.19
C LEU A 200 -31.56 72.60 8.21
N ALA A 201 -31.47 72.13 9.43
CA ALA A 201 -32.37 72.45 10.55
C ALA A 201 -31.78 73.53 11.44
#